data_ae8143060e65d010b9970ae51288f034
#
_entry.id   ae8143060e65d010b9970ae51288f034
#
_cell.length_a   1.000
_cell.length_b   1.000
_cell.length_c   1.000
_cell.angle_alpha   90.00
_cell.angle_beta   90.00
_cell.angle_gamma   90.00
#
_symmetry.space_group_name_H-M   'P 1'
#
loop_
_entity.id
_entity.type
_entity.pdbx_description
1 polymer ?
#
loop_
_entity_poly.entity_id
_entity_poly.type
_entity_poly.pdbx_seq_one_letter_code
_entity_poly.pdbx_strand_id
1 'polypeptide(L)'
;MDGNTAIANILKMEGTEYLFCFPANTLIEAAAVAGIKPIMSRTERTTVNMADGYTRMTNGHRTGVLVTQSGPGIENAFAGIAHA
;
A
#
# COMPACT_ATOMS: atom_id res chain seq x y z
N MET A 1 6.18 16.89 -12.75
CA MET A 1 5.58 15.76 -11.97
C MET A 1 6.61 14.65 -11.86
N ASP A 2 6.92 14.22 -10.66
CA ASP A 2 7.85 13.10 -10.48
C ASP A 2 7.12 11.75 -10.54
N GLY A 3 7.90 10.66 -10.50
CA GLY A 3 7.33 9.32 -10.60
C GLY A 3 6.38 8.98 -9.46
N ASN A 4 6.71 9.40 -8.25
CA ASN A 4 5.86 9.13 -7.08
C ASN A 4 4.51 9.83 -7.21
N THR A 5 4.51 11.08 -7.67
CA THR A 5 3.27 11.82 -7.88
C THR A 5 2.42 11.18 -8.97
N ALA A 6 3.06 10.73 -10.05
CA ALA A 6 2.34 10.05 -11.14
C ALA A 6 1.68 8.76 -10.66
N ILE A 7 2.40 7.94 -9.88
CA ILE A 7 1.84 6.70 -9.34
C ILE A 7 0.69 7.00 -8.39
N ALA A 8 0.84 7.98 -7.51
CA ALA A 8 -0.20 8.36 -6.57
C ALA A 8 -1.47 8.81 -7.28
N ASN A 9 -1.34 9.59 -8.35
CA ASN A 9 -2.49 10.03 -9.12
C ASN A 9 -3.18 8.88 -9.83
N ILE A 10 -2.43 7.92 -10.36
CA ILE A 10 -3.00 6.73 -10.99
C ILE A 10 -3.79 5.91 -9.97
N LEU A 11 -3.22 5.69 -8.78
CA LEU A 11 -3.91 4.96 -7.72
C LEU A 11 -5.21 5.65 -7.32
N LYS A 12 -5.19 6.97 -7.24
CA LYS A 12 -6.39 7.74 -6.91
C LYS A 12 -7.45 7.56 -7.97
N MET A 13 -7.06 7.58 -9.24
CA MET A 13 -7.98 7.37 -10.35
C MET A 13 -8.60 5.98 -10.36
N GLU A 14 -7.86 4.99 -9.84
CA GLU A 14 -8.35 3.61 -9.72
C GLU A 14 -9.27 3.42 -8.51
N GLY A 15 -9.52 4.47 -7.74
CA GLY A 15 -10.42 4.41 -6.60
C GLY A 15 -9.77 3.96 -5.30
N THR A 16 -8.45 4.02 -5.21
CA THR A 16 -7.72 3.64 -4.01
C THR A 16 -8.03 4.61 -2.87
N GLU A 17 -8.48 4.07 -1.74
CA GLU A 17 -8.84 4.83 -0.54
C GLU A 17 -7.69 4.92 0.46
N TYR A 18 -7.03 3.80 0.68
CA TYR A 18 -6.00 3.64 1.69
C TYR A 18 -4.73 3.07 1.07
N LEU A 19 -3.59 3.51 1.57
CA LEU A 19 -2.28 2.96 1.23
C LEU A 19 -1.69 2.34 2.50
N PHE A 20 -1.59 1.03 2.54
CA PHE A 20 -1.01 0.34 3.68
C PHE A 20 0.51 0.36 3.52
N CYS A 21 1.22 0.81 4.54
CA CYS A 21 2.64 1.10 4.37
C CYS A 21 3.45 0.94 5.64
N PHE A 22 4.72 0.65 5.43
CA PHE A 22 5.75 0.75 6.44
C PHE A 22 6.45 2.10 6.20
N PRO A 23 6.74 2.89 7.23
CA PRO A 23 7.15 4.29 7.05
C PRO A 23 8.61 4.42 6.57
N ALA A 24 8.85 4.24 5.28
CA ALA A 24 10.20 4.37 4.71
C ALA A 24 10.19 4.66 3.21
N ASN A 25 9.13 5.27 2.68
CA ASN A 25 9.02 5.44 1.24
C ASN A 25 8.43 6.80 0.90
N THR A 26 9.01 7.46 -0.11
CA THR A 26 8.55 8.78 -0.54
C THR A 26 7.18 8.75 -1.21
N LEU A 27 6.75 7.61 -1.71
CA LEU A 27 5.41 7.47 -2.29
C LEU A 27 4.31 7.76 -1.27
N ILE A 28 4.57 7.51 0.02
CA ILE A 28 3.59 7.75 1.08
C ILE A 28 3.18 9.22 1.11
N GLU A 29 4.16 10.12 1.01
CA GLU A 29 3.88 11.56 1.01
C GLU A 29 3.09 11.97 -0.22
N ALA A 30 3.49 11.47 -1.40
CA ALA A 30 2.78 11.76 -2.64
C ALA A 30 1.34 11.24 -2.60
N ALA A 31 1.13 10.06 -2.03
CA ALA A 31 -0.21 9.49 -1.88
C ALA A 31 -1.09 10.35 -0.96
N ALA A 32 -0.52 10.83 0.15
CA ALA A 32 -1.26 11.69 1.08
C ALA A 32 -1.69 12.99 0.39
N VAL A 33 -0.82 13.58 -0.41
CA VAL A 33 -1.14 14.79 -1.17
C VAL A 33 -2.26 14.52 -2.17
N ALA A 34 -2.29 13.33 -2.78
CA ALA A 34 -3.33 12.96 -3.73
C ALA A 34 -4.67 12.61 -3.07
N GLY A 35 -4.71 12.55 -1.74
CA GLY A 35 -5.95 12.24 -1.02
C GLY A 35 -6.12 10.78 -0.64
N ILE A 36 -5.08 9.97 -0.78
CA ILE A 36 -5.08 8.57 -0.34
C ILE A 36 -4.56 8.55 1.09
N LYS A 37 -5.31 7.92 1.99
CA LYS A 37 -4.95 7.93 3.40
C LYS A 37 -3.91 6.85 3.71
N PRO A 38 -2.71 7.22 4.20
CA PRO A 38 -1.72 6.23 4.59
C PRO A 38 -2.12 5.54 5.90
N ILE A 39 -1.99 4.21 5.93
CA ILE A 39 -2.20 3.43 7.14
C ILE A 39 -0.87 2.75 7.46
N MET A 40 -0.24 3.17 8.55
CA MET A 40 1.09 2.71 8.93
C MET A 40 1.04 1.39 9.69
N SER A 41 2.06 0.56 9.50
CA SER A 41 2.24 -0.66 10.27
C SER A 41 3.70 -0.75 10.74
N ARG A 42 3.97 -1.73 11.59
CA ARG A 42 5.32 -1.90 12.14
C ARG A 42 6.20 -2.85 11.33
N THR A 43 5.62 -3.67 10.50
CA THR A 43 6.37 -4.60 9.66
C THR A 43 5.70 -4.74 8.30
N GLU A 44 6.48 -5.09 7.28
CA GLU A 44 5.96 -5.32 5.94
C GLU A 44 4.97 -6.49 5.92
N ARG A 45 5.19 -7.50 6.75
CA ARG A 45 4.27 -8.64 6.84
C ARG A 45 2.88 -8.18 7.28
N THR A 46 2.81 -7.34 8.31
CA THR A 46 1.55 -6.78 8.77
C THR A 46 0.91 -5.93 7.67
N THR A 47 1.71 -5.17 6.94
CA THR A 47 1.22 -4.33 5.84
C THR A 47 0.51 -5.17 4.78
N VAL A 48 1.10 -6.29 4.37
CA VAL A 48 0.48 -7.18 3.39
C VAL A 48 -0.82 -7.76 3.92
N ASN A 49 -0.82 -8.20 5.17
CA ASN A 49 -2.02 -8.76 5.78
C ASN A 49 -3.16 -7.74 5.87
N MET A 50 -2.83 -6.49 6.15
CA MET A 50 -3.83 -5.41 6.19
C MET A 50 -4.42 -5.17 4.80
N ALA A 51 -3.59 -5.13 3.77
CA ALA A 51 -4.07 -4.94 2.40
C ALA A 51 -4.94 -6.11 1.95
N ASP A 52 -4.53 -7.33 2.25
CA ASP A 52 -5.31 -8.53 1.93
C ASP A 52 -6.65 -8.52 2.66
N GLY A 53 -6.63 -8.20 3.96
CA GLY A 53 -7.86 -8.11 4.76
C GLY A 53 -8.83 -7.07 4.20
N TYR A 54 -8.31 -5.91 3.81
CA TYR A 54 -9.14 -4.86 3.23
C TYR A 54 -9.81 -5.35 1.94
N THR A 55 -9.06 -6.01 1.04
CA THR A 55 -9.62 -6.55 -0.19
C THR A 55 -10.72 -7.57 0.11
N ARG A 56 -10.48 -8.48 1.06
CA ARG A 56 -11.44 -9.51 1.44
C ARG A 56 -12.70 -8.92 2.09
N MET A 57 -12.53 -7.94 2.97
CA MET A 57 -13.67 -7.32 3.65
C MET A 57 -14.57 -6.54 2.70
N THR A 58 -14.02 -6.02 1.62
CA THR A 58 -14.82 -5.34 0.58
C THR A 58 -15.34 -6.32 -0.48
N ASN A 59 -15.14 -7.62 -0.26
CA ASN A 59 -15.56 -8.67 -1.18
C ASN A 59 -14.98 -8.48 -2.58
N GLY A 60 -13.75 -7.99 -2.66
CA GLY A 60 -13.07 -7.76 -3.93
C GLY A 60 -13.48 -6.50 -4.66
N HIS A 61 -14.39 -5.71 -4.11
CA HIS A 61 -14.82 -4.47 -4.76
C HIS A 61 -13.77 -3.37 -4.67
N ARG A 62 -12.86 -3.45 -3.72
CA ARG A 62 -11.77 -2.50 -3.57
C ARG A 62 -10.46 -3.26 -3.43
N THR A 63 -9.46 -2.81 -4.15
CA THR A 63 -8.14 -3.44 -4.12
C THR A 63 -7.31 -2.84 -2.98
N GLY A 64 -6.74 -3.71 -2.15
CA GLY A 64 -5.80 -3.30 -1.12
C GLY A 64 -4.45 -3.00 -1.75
N VAL A 65 -3.91 -1.82 -1.51
CA VAL A 65 -2.63 -1.38 -2.06
C VAL A 65 -1.65 -1.19 -0.92
N LEU A 66 -0.45 -1.70 -1.09
CA LEU A 66 0.59 -1.56 -0.08
C LEU A 66 1.89 -1.10 -0.71
N VAL A 67 2.76 -0.50 0.10
CA VAL A 67 4.10 -0.12 -0.32
C VAL A 67 5.09 -0.63 0.73
N THR A 68 6.19 -1.18 0.26
CA THR A 68 7.25 -1.69 1.12
C THR A 68 8.57 -1.03 0.77
N GLN A 69 9.54 -1.14 1.69
CA GLN A 69 10.90 -0.72 1.41
C GLN A 69 11.52 -1.71 0.44
N SER A 70 12.34 -1.21 -0.50
CA SER A 70 13.02 -2.08 -1.45
C SER A 70 14.02 -3.01 -0.75
N GLY A 71 14.29 -4.17 -1.33
CA GLY A 71 15.19 -5.16 -0.76
C GLY A 71 14.56 -5.88 0.43
N PRO A 72 15.03 -5.63 1.67
CA PRO A 72 14.53 -6.36 2.84
C PRO A 72 13.03 -6.20 3.08
N GLY A 73 12.41 -5.12 2.63
CA GLY A 73 10.98 -4.94 2.78
C GLY A 73 10.19 -5.98 1.99
N ILE A 74 10.59 -6.22 0.76
CA ILE A 74 9.94 -7.24 -0.08
C ILE A 74 10.12 -8.63 0.52
N GLU A 75 11.30 -8.96 1.02
CA GLU A 75 11.55 -10.25 1.64
C GLU A 75 10.63 -10.47 2.85
N ASN A 76 10.48 -9.46 3.68
CA ASN A 76 9.61 -9.55 4.85
C ASN A 76 8.14 -9.69 4.47
N ALA A 77 7.76 -9.28 3.28
CA ALA A 77 6.37 -9.34 2.82
C ALA A 77 5.99 -10.69 2.21
N PHE A 78 6.96 -11.55 1.88
CA PHE A 78 6.68 -12.81 1.15
C PHE A 78 5.65 -13.69 1.84
N ALA A 79 5.71 -13.82 3.16
CA ALA A 79 4.78 -14.67 3.88
C ALA A 79 3.33 -14.20 3.71
N GLY A 80 3.10 -12.89 3.76
CA GLY A 80 1.78 -12.32 3.56
C GLY A 80 1.29 -12.49 2.13
N ILE A 81 2.18 -12.33 1.16
CA ILE A 81 1.86 -12.51 -0.26
C ILE A 81 1.42 -13.97 -0.50
N ALA A 82 2.11 -14.92 0.11
CA ALA A 82 1.75 -16.33 -0.03
C ALA A 82 0.36 -16.64 0.55
N HIS A 83 -0.03 -15.95 1.63
CA HIS A 83 -1.36 -16.10 2.21
C HIS A 83 -2.45 -15.49 1.34
N ALA A 84 -2.12 -14.45 0.63
CA ALA A 84 -3.09 -13.78 -0.24
C ALA A 84 -3.37 -14.62 -1.48
#